data_e36cba5ac299d9d7c193f3e4e77b619b
#
_entry.id   e36cba5ac299d9d7c193f3e4e77b619b
#
_cell.length_a   1.000
_cell.length_b   1.000
_cell.length_c   1.000
_cell.angle_alpha   90.00
_cell.angle_beta   90.00
_cell.angle_gamma   90.00
#
_symmetry.space_group_name_H-M   'P 1'
#
loop_
_entity.id
_entity.type
_entity.pdbx_description
1 polymer ?
#
loop_
_entity_poly.entity_id
_entity_poly.type
_entity_poly.pdbx_seq_one_letter_code
_entity_poly.pdbx_strand_id
1 'polypeptide(L)'
;MPSYQLTAEDMHKLPVVMAALQNPRSPRSVLNYMCACDTSDPENRVLLSSEEKVGPLLSIWFASGTALDVLCQPFAGVVRELKADPPTLIGEEWDTLEGKVAKVLLADQLSRSCLRGTPEAFSFDPIGRELVRELVNE
;
A
#
# COMPACT_ATOMS: atom_id res chain seq x y z
N MET A 1 7.72 27.43 12.35
CA MET A 1 8.44 26.49 11.46
C MET A 1 7.51 25.99 10.40
N PRO A 2 7.88 26.12 9.14
CA PRO A 2 7.07 25.45 8.14
C PRO A 2 7.13 23.96 8.39
N SER A 3 5.98 23.33 8.48
CA SER A 3 5.92 21.88 8.58
C SER A 3 6.46 21.32 7.27
N TYR A 4 7.36 20.35 7.36
CA TYR A 4 7.83 19.62 6.20
C TYR A 4 6.64 18.91 5.56
N GLN A 5 6.38 19.23 4.30
CA GLN A 5 5.32 18.55 3.56
C GLN A 5 5.97 17.62 2.54
N LEU A 6 5.80 16.32 2.79
CA LEU A 6 6.22 15.32 1.84
C LEU A 6 5.19 15.26 0.71
N THR A 7 5.61 15.48 -0.53
CA THR A 7 4.73 15.35 -1.68
C THR A 7 4.80 13.94 -2.25
N ALA A 8 3.82 13.57 -3.07
CA ALA A 8 3.83 12.27 -3.75
C ALA A 8 5.08 12.13 -4.63
N GLU A 9 5.46 13.19 -5.33
CA GLU A 9 6.66 13.17 -6.18
C GLU A 9 7.92 12.96 -5.35
N ASP A 10 8.05 13.64 -4.20
CA ASP A 10 9.20 13.47 -3.30
C ASP A 10 9.28 12.05 -2.74
N MET A 11 8.13 11.50 -2.35
CA MET A 11 8.06 10.13 -1.87
C MET A 11 8.60 9.15 -2.91
N HIS A 12 8.25 9.36 -4.18
CA HIS A 12 8.65 8.46 -5.26
C HIS A 12 10.12 8.61 -5.67
N LYS A 13 10.85 9.56 -5.09
CA LYS A 13 12.30 9.68 -5.25
C LYS A 13 13.08 8.90 -4.19
N LEU A 14 12.41 8.42 -3.14
CA LEU A 14 13.07 7.64 -2.09
C LEU A 14 13.52 6.28 -2.64
N PRO A 15 14.76 5.85 -2.35
CA PRO A 15 15.25 4.56 -2.88
C PRO A 15 14.37 3.37 -2.50
N VAL A 16 13.84 3.33 -1.27
CA VAL A 16 12.99 2.24 -0.82
C VAL A 16 11.68 2.18 -1.61
N VAL A 17 11.12 3.33 -1.95
CA VAL A 17 9.89 3.43 -2.74
C VAL A 17 10.16 3.04 -4.19
N MET A 18 11.27 3.50 -4.75
CA MET A 18 11.66 3.13 -6.11
C MET A 18 11.87 1.61 -6.24
N ALA A 19 12.51 1.00 -5.25
CA ALA A 19 12.71 -0.45 -5.22
C ALA A 19 11.37 -1.20 -5.14
N ALA A 20 10.41 -0.70 -4.36
CA ALA A 20 9.09 -1.29 -4.26
C ALA A 20 8.34 -1.24 -5.60
N LEU A 21 8.46 -0.12 -6.32
CA LEU A 21 7.83 0.02 -7.64
C LEU A 21 8.44 -0.91 -8.69
N GLN A 22 9.71 -1.27 -8.54
CA GLN A 22 10.39 -2.20 -9.45
C GLN A 22 10.03 -3.65 -9.17
N ASN A 23 9.56 -3.95 -7.96
CA ASN A 23 9.14 -5.31 -7.58
C ASN A 23 7.83 -5.24 -6.79
N PRO A 24 6.73 -4.83 -7.43
CA PRO A 24 5.47 -4.57 -6.72
C PRO A 24 4.77 -5.82 -6.21
N ARG A 25 5.12 -7.01 -6.70
CA ARG A 25 4.46 -8.26 -6.34
C ARG A 25 5.13 -8.91 -5.13
N SER A 26 5.17 -8.17 -4.03
CA SER A 26 5.76 -8.64 -2.78
C SER A 26 5.06 -7.93 -1.61
N PRO A 27 4.70 -8.64 -0.53
CA PRO A 27 4.12 -7.98 0.65
C PRO A 27 5.03 -6.88 1.19
N ARG A 28 6.33 -7.15 1.24
CA ARG A 28 7.29 -6.15 1.73
C ARG A 28 7.27 -4.89 0.88
N SER A 29 7.20 -5.04 -0.45
CA SER A 29 7.13 -3.89 -1.35
C SER A 29 5.86 -3.07 -1.14
N VAL A 30 4.72 -3.73 -0.94
CA VAL A 30 3.46 -3.03 -0.67
C VAL A 30 3.56 -2.22 0.62
N LEU A 31 4.07 -2.84 1.69
CA LEU A 31 4.21 -2.17 2.99
C LEU A 31 5.22 -1.02 2.91
N ASN A 32 6.36 -1.23 2.28
CA ASN A 32 7.39 -0.20 2.14
C ASN A 32 6.91 0.98 1.31
N TYR A 33 6.14 0.70 0.27
CA TYR A 33 5.54 1.74 -0.56
C TYR A 33 4.55 2.58 0.24
N MET A 34 3.63 1.92 0.94
CA MET A 34 2.59 2.60 1.72
C MET A 34 3.19 3.44 2.85
N CYS A 35 4.24 2.95 3.48
CA CYS A 35 4.86 3.60 4.64
C CYS A 35 6.04 4.51 4.28
N ALA A 36 6.48 4.49 3.02
CA ALA A 36 7.62 5.26 2.52
C ALA A 36 8.90 5.02 3.33
N CYS A 37 9.10 3.80 3.81
CA CYS A 37 10.28 3.38 4.55
C CYS A 37 10.42 1.86 4.50
N ASP A 38 11.57 1.36 4.94
CA ASP A 38 11.79 -0.08 5.06
C ASP A 38 11.08 -0.59 6.32
N THR A 39 9.94 -1.23 6.13
CA THR A 39 9.12 -1.75 7.23
C THR A 39 9.70 -2.99 7.90
N SER A 40 10.78 -3.58 7.34
CA SER A 40 11.49 -4.66 8.02
C SER A 40 12.40 -4.15 9.14
N ASP A 41 12.72 -2.86 9.14
CA ASP A 41 13.56 -2.24 10.16
C ASP A 41 12.72 -1.91 11.39
N PRO A 42 13.05 -2.48 12.58
CA PRO A 42 12.28 -2.20 13.80
C PRO A 42 12.25 -0.73 14.19
N GLU A 43 13.31 0.03 13.92
CA GLU A 43 13.36 1.47 14.21
C GLU A 43 12.30 2.22 13.40
N ASN A 44 12.15 1.87 12.13
CA ASN A 44 11.13 2.47 11.28
C ASN A 44 9.72 2.15 11.76
N ARG A 45 9.50 0.92 12.26
CA ARG A 45 8.19 0.56 12.80
C ARG A 45 7.83 1.38 14.03
N VAL A 46 8.81 1.68 14.88
CA VAL A 46 8.58 2.54 16.04
C VAL A 46 8.21 3.96 15.58
N LEU A 47 8.91 4.49 14.56
CA LEU A 47 8.63 5.81 14.01
C LEU A 47 7.21 5.91 13.44
N LEU A 48 6.70 4.82 12.87
CA LEU A 48 5.34 4.79 12.29
C LEU A 48 4.24 4.94 13.34
N SER A 49 4.56 4.82 14.63
CA SER A 49 3.60 5.08 15.69
C SER A 49 3.46 6.57 16.03
N SER A 50 4.29 7.44 15.44
CA SER A 50 4.25 8.88 15.72
C SER A 50 3.46 9.62 14.65
N GLU A 51 2.74 10.68 15.08
CA GLU A 51 2.00 11.55 14.17
C GLU A 51 2.93 12.30 13.21
N GLU A 52 4.14 12.62 13.65
CA GLU A 52 5.13 13.32 12.83
C GLU A 52 5.47 12.53 11.57
N LYS A 53 5.55 11.21 11.67
CA LYS A 53 5.84 10.35 10.53
C LYS A 53 4.58 10.01 9.75
N VAL A 54 3.50 9.67 10.43
CA VAL A 54 2.26 9.19 9.80
C VAL A 54 1.45 10.33 9.17
N GLY A 55 1.44 11.50 9.79
CA GLY A 55 0.67 12.64 9.27
C GLY A 55 0.97 12.98 7.82
N PRO A 56 2.26 13.19 7.44
CA PRO A 56 2.61 13.46 6.05
C PRO A 56 2.20 12.34 5.09
N LEU A 57 2.30 11.07 5.53
CA LEU A 57 1.89 9.93 4.71
C LEU A 57 0.39 9.95 4.45
N LEU A 58 -0.42 10.23 5.47
CA LEU A 58 -1.87 10.32 5.32
C LEU A 58 -2.24 11.43 4.34
N SER A 59 -1.53 12.57 4.39
CA SER A 59 -1.75 13.66 3.42
C SER A 59 -1.50 13.19 1.99
N ILE A 60 -0.43 12.42 1.77
CA ILE A 60 -0.13 11.89 0.44
C ILE A 60 -1.28 10.98 -0.03
N TRP A 61 -1.70 10.03 0.81
CA TRP A 61 -2.69 9.03 0.42
C TRP A 61 -4.10 9.60 0.25
N PHE A 62 -4.45 10.66 0.97
CA PHE A 62 -5.80 11.22 0.92
C PHE A 62 -5.90 12.57 0.19
N ALA A 63 -4.78 13.26 -0.07
CA ALA A 63 -4.81 14.61 -0.62
C ALA A 63 -3.94 14.86 -1.85
N SER A 64 -3.23 13.84 -2.36
CA SER A 64 -2.34 14.04 -3.53
C SER A 64 -3.08 14.05 -4.87
N GLY A 65 -4.32 13.61 -4.90
CA GLY A 65 -5.10 13.61 -6.14
C GLY A 65 -4.47 12.74 -7.21
N THR A 66 -4.47 13.24 -8.45
CA THR A 66 -4.04 12.48 -9.63
C THR A 66 -2.55 12.18 -9.67
N ALA A 67 -1.72 12.94 -8.97
CA ALA A 67 -0.28 12.69 -8.96
C ALA A 67 0.04 11.29 -8.42
N LEU A 68 -0.56 10.92 -7.30
CA LEU A 68 -0.38 9.59 -6.72
C LEU A 68 -0.96 8.51 -7.65
N ASP A 69 -2.10 8.78 -8.26
CA ASP A 69 -2.80 7.82 -9.14
C ASP A 69 -1.93 7.39 -10.31
N VAL A 70 -1.12 8.31 -10.85
CA VAL A 70 -0.21 8.02 -11.95
C VAL A 70 1.02 7.26 -11.45
N LEU A 71 1.58 7.69 -10.32
CA LEU A 71 2.85 7.15 -9.83
C LEU A 71 2.73 5.74 -9.25
N CYS A 72 1.54 5.36 -8.76
CA CYS A 72 1.33 4.03 -8.17
C CYS A 72 1.00 2.94 -9.19
N GLN A 73 0.90 3.25 -10.48
CA GLN A 73 0.46 2.30 -11.52
C GLN A 73 1.20 0.96 -11.55
N PRO A 74 2.49 0.86 -11.20
CA PRO A 74 3.13 -0.45 -11.13
C PRO A 74 2.44 -1.46 -10.23
N PHE A 75 1.65 -1.00 -9.24
CA PHE A 75 0.89 -1.90 -8.36
C PHE A 75 -0.45 -2.36 -8.94
N ALA A 76 -0.90 -1.80 -10.07
CA ALA A 76 -2.22 -2.13 -10.62
C ALA A 76 -2.39 -3.62 -10.92
N GLY A 77 -1.34 -4.26 -11.47
CA GLY A 77 -1.37 -5.69 -11.77
C GLY A 77 -1.55 -6.54 -10.51
N VAL A 78 -0.81 -6.20 -9.44
CA VAL A 78 -0.91 -6.92 -8.16
C VAL A 78 -2.30 -6.72 -7.55
N VAL A 79 -2.84 -5.51 -7.61
CA VAL A 79 -4.21 -5.24 -7.14
C VAL A 79 -5.18 -6.18 -7.83
N ARG A 80 -5.09 -6.32 -9.15
CA ARG A 80 -6.00 -7.17 -9.92
C ARG A 80 -5.82 -8.65 -9.59
N GLU A 81 -4.63 -9.09 -9.18
CA GLU A 81 -4.40 -10.47 -8.76
C GLU A 81 -5.22 -10.87 -7.53
N LEU A 82 -5.72 -9.91 -6.73
CA LEU A 82 -6.60 -10.22 -5.60
C LEU A 82 -7.87 -10.97 -6.04
N LYS A 83 -8.27 -10.81 -7.28
CA LYS A 83 -9.46 -11.48 -7.85
C LYS A 83 -9.12 -12.75 -8.62
N ALA A 84 -7.84 -13.15 -8.65
CA ALA A 84 -7.44 -14.34 -9.39
C ALA A 84 -8.11 -15.59 -8.82
N ASP A 85 -8.58 -16.44 -9.72
CA ASP A 85 -9.21 -17.71 -9.35
C ASP A 85 -8.65 -18.80 -10.29
N PRO A 86 -7.81 -19.73 -9.76
CA PRO A 86 -7.45 -19.87 -8.34
C PRO A 86 -6.54 -18.74 -7.84
N PRO A 87 -6.51 -18.51 -6.51
CA PRO A 87 -5.70 -17.42 -5.96
C PRO A 87 -4.22 -17.52 -6.30
N THR A 88 -3.59 -16.38 -6.60
CA THR A 88 -2.17 -16.29 -6.94
C THR A 88 -1.32 -15.61 -5.86
N LEU A 89 -1.94 -14.78 -5.02
CA LEU A 89 -1.24 -14.14 -3.90
C LEU A 89 -1.31 -15.03 -2.66
N ILE A 90 -0.62 -16.15 -2.75
CA ILE A 90 -0.57 -17.19 -1.71
C ILE A 90 0.88 -17.62 -1.50
N GLY A 91 1.13 -18.38 -0.44
CA GLY A 91 2.43 -18.93 -0.11
C GLY A 91 3.02 -18.26 1.12
N GLU A 92 4.27 -18.62 1.43
CA GLU A 92 4.90 -18.22 2.69
C GLU A 92 4.91 -16.71 2.92
N GLU A 93 5.10 -15.92 1.88
CA GLU A 93 5.13 -14.46 1.99
C GLU A 93 3.75 -13.87 2.24
N TRP A 94 2.73 -14.36 1.53
CA TRP A 94 1.39 -13.78 1.54
C TRP A 94 0.50 -14.31 2.66
N ASP A 95 0.83 -15.49 3.20
CA ASP A 95 0.04 -16.13 4.25
C ASP A 95 0.48 -15.72 5.66
N THR A 96 1.43 -14.79 5.77
CA THR A 96 1.86 -14.21 7.03
C THR A 96 0.93 -13.07 7.43
N LEU A 97 1.04 -12.60 8.68
CA LEU A 97 0.32 -11.41 9.13
C LEU A 97 0.63 -10.20 8.24
N GLU A 98 1.92 -9.98 7.95
CA GLU A 98 2.33 -8.88 7.07
C GLU A 98 1.75 -9.02 5.66
N GLY A 99 1.72 -10.24 5.13
CA GLY A 99 1.14 -10.53 3.82
C GLY A 99 -0.35 -10.21 3.78
N LYS A 100 -1.07 -10.53 4.83
CA LYS A 100 -2.50 -10.23 4.93
C LYS A 100 -2.75 -8.73 5.03
N VAL A 101 -1.93 -8.01 5.79
CA VAL A 101 -2.02 -6.54 5.87
C VAL A 101 -1.74 -5.93 4.50
N ALA A 102 -0.73 -6.42 3.78
CA ALA A 102 -0.43 -5.95 2.43
C ALA A 102 -1.63 -6.13 1.50
N LYS A 103 -2.31 -7.27 1.56
CA LYS A 103 -3.51 -7.50 0.75
C LYS A 103 -4.64 -6.52 1.09
N VAL A 104 -4.81 -6.18 2.38
CA VAL A 104 -5.80 -5.17 2.78
C VAL A 104 -5.47 -3.82 2.15
N LEU A 105 -4.20 -3.44 2.17
CA LEU A 105 -3.77 -2.17 1.56
C LEU A 105 -3.98 -2.17 0.04
N LEU A 106 -3.74 -3.30 -0.62
CA LEU A 106 -4.03 -3.45 -2.04
C LEU A 106 -5.53 -3.30 -2.32
N ALA A 107 -6.36 -3.95 -1.52
CA ALA A 107 -7.81 -3.97 -1.73
C ALA A 107 -8.47 -2.63 -1.38
N ASP A 108 -7.95 -1.91 -0.40
CA ASP A 108 -8.58 -0.69 0.11
C ASP A 108 -7.96 0.58 -0.48
N GLN A 109 -6.64 0.76 -0.38
CA GLN A 109 -5.99 2.01 -0.76
C GLN A 109 -5.47 1.99 -2.20
N LEU A 110 -4.69 0.99 -2.57
CA LEU A 110 -4.07 0.96 -3.88
C LEU A 110 -5.08 0.69 -4.99
N SER A 111 -6.13 -0.05 -4.72
CA SER A 111 -7.21 -0.24 -5.70
C SER A 111 -7.84 1.10 -6.09
N ARG A 112 -8.07 1.97 -5.11
CA ARG A 112 -8.67 3.28 -5.37
C ARG A 112 -7.74 4.18 -6.18
N SER A 113 -6.46 4.18 -5.85
CA SER A 113 -5.49 5.05 -6.55
C SER A 113 -5.16 4.53 -7.95
N CYS A 114 -4.90 3.22 -8.08
CA CYS A 114 -4.51 2.64 -9.37
C CYS A 114 -5.66 2.61 -10.38
N LEU A 115 -6.90 2.48 -9.92
CA LEU A 115 -8.06 2.28 -10.77
C LEU A 115 -9.09 3.42 -10.66
N ARG A 116 -8.65 4.58 -10.15
CA ARG A 116 -9.52 5.73 -9.93
C ARG A 116 -10.27 6.11 -11.20
N GLY A 117 -11.55 6.44 -11.05
CA GLY A 117 -12.40 6.81 -12.17
C GLY A 117 -13.02 5.62 -12.90
N THR A 118 -12.77 4.40 -12.42
CA THR A 118 -13.36 3.19 -12.98
C THR A 118 -14.27 2.51 -11.96
N PRO A 119 -15.29 1.76 -12.41
CA PRO A 119 -16.09 0.94 -11.48
C PRO A 119 -15.27 -0.10 -10.75
N GLU A 120 -14.18 -0.55 -11.36
CA GLU A 120 -13.28 -1.57 -10.80
C GLU A 120 -12.66 -1.10 -9.49
N ALA A 121 -12.43 0.21 -9.30
CA ALA A 121 -11.77 0.76 -8.12
C ALA A 121 -12.42 0.31 -6.81
N PHE A 122 -13.76 0.20 -6.79
CA PHE A 122 -14.50 -0.19 -5.59
C PHE A 122 -14.87 -1.67 -5.56
N SER A 123 -14.57 -2.41 -6.63
CA SER A 123 -14.93 -3.82 -6.73
C SER A 123 -14.12 -4.72 -5.80
N PHE A 124 -13.06 -4.18 -5.18
CA PHE A 124 -12.21 -4.91 -4.22
C PHE A 124 -12.67 -4.74 -2.77
N ASP A 125 -13.64 -3.88 -2.50
CA ASP A 125 -14.11 -3.63 -1.13
C ASP A 125 -14.59 -4.89 -0.41
N PRO A 126 -15.36 -5.81 -1.01
CA PRO A 126 -15.73 -7.06 -0.35
C PRO A 126 -14.52 -7.92 0.03
N ILE A 127 -13.50 -7.96 -0.81
CA ILE A 127 -12.27 -8.69 -0.55
C ILE A 127 -11.54 -8.07 0.66
N GLY A 128 -11.43 -6.74 0.68
CA GLY A 128 -10.80 -6.04 1.80
C GLY A 128 -11.52 -6.27 3.12
N ARG A 129 -12.85 -6.25 3.11
CA ARG A 129 -13.64 -6.51 4.32
C ARG A 129 -13.41 -7.91 4.85
N GLU A 130 -13.35 -8.91 3.98
CA GLU A 130 -13.11 -10.29 4.38
C GLU A 130 -11.70 -10.46 4.96
N LEU A 131 -10.70 -9.83 4.35
CA LEU A 131 -9.33 -9.86 4.85
C LEU A 131 -9.21 -9.22 6.23
N VAL A 132 -9.88 -8.08 6.46
CA VAL A 132 -9.90 -7.42 7.77
C VAL A 132 -10.56 -8.34 8.80
N ARG A 133 -11.66 -9.00 8.42
CA ARG A 133 -12.34 -9.94 9.31
C ARG A 133 -11.41 -11.07 9.75
N GLU A 134 -10.64 -11.63 8.82
CA GLU A 134 -9.66 -12.67 9.13
C GLU A 134 -8.60 -12.17 10.12
N LEU A 135 -8.11 -10.94 9.93
CA LEU A 135 -7.10 -10.34 10.82
C LEU A 135 -7.64 -10.12 12.23
N VAL A 136 -8.90 -9.66 12.34
CA VAL A 136 -9.52 -9.38 13.64
C VAL A 136 -9.79 -10.67 14.42
N ASN A 137 -10.08 -11.75 13.72
CA ASN A 137 -10.41 -13.04 14.35
C ASN A 137 -9.19 -13.91 14.63
N GLU A 138 -8.01 -13.48 14.29
CA GLU A 138 -6.76 -14.13 14.68
C GLU A 138 -6.37 -13.67 16.10
#